data_c4581fcd0f02d9948bbe4efe52dc8507
#
_entry.id   c4581fcd0f02d9948bbe4efe52dc8507
#
_cell.length_a   1.000
_cell.length_b   1.000
_cell.length_c   1.000
_cell.angle_alpha   90.00
_cell.angle_beta   90.00
_cell.angle_gamma   90.00
#
_symmetry.space_group_name_H-M   'P 1'
#
loop_
_entity.id
_entity.type
_entity.pdbx_description
1 polymer ?
#
loop_
_entity_poly.entity_id
_entity_poly.type
_entity_poly.pdbx_seq_one_letter_code
_entity_poly.pdbx_strand_id
1 'polypeptide(L)'
;MNRTKTSHPSSSLRQSPISQHTSTPITYEYSPLLDDFPLTHGVTYRYGGVSEGCFNSFNMGLHVSDTAETVVENRRRLAQVLGVDPHRLTCGEQVHGVGVTRVTEDLVGRGAFSWDDSIPDSDAIHTNLVNVPLLLLVADCVPVLVYDSSHPAVAVVHAGWRGAIAHIVERTMDSMHEAYGTMPSDCYLFIGPSIGADSFEVSEDIAEQFRHDMHNLGLSQVDDIVRYIQRPGQAVPTPHVDLKGYITACVVHKGVPIEQVSVSSTDTMTTDGCYSYRRDQGCTGRMAMFAVLGEKV
;
A
#
# COMPACT_ATOMS: atom_id res chain seq x y z
N MET A 1 12.13 32.72 -8.98
CA MET A 1 11.11 31.94 -9.71
C MET A 1 10.27 31.21 -8.68
N ASN A 2 8.99 31.54 -8.57
CA ASN A 2 8.08 30.95 -7.60
C ASN A 2 7.87 29.48 -7.96
N ARG A 3 8.37 28.56 -7.11
CA ARG A 3 7.99 27.14 -7.16
C ARG A 3 6.53 27.05 -6.69
N THR A 4 5.59 26.88 -7.61
CA THR A 4 4.25 26.42 -7.29
C THR A 4 4.38 25.01 -6.73
N LYS A 5 4.22 24.86 -5.40
CA LYS A 5 3.98 23.54 -4.78
C LYS A 5 2.67 23.03 -5.36
N THR A 6 2.74 22.08 -6.27
CA THR A 6 1.58 21.28 -6.66
C THR A 6 1.13 20.51 -5.41
N SER A 7 0.03 20.95 -4.79
CA SER A 7 -0.56 20.23 -3.68
C SER A 7 -1.25 18.99 -4.25
N HIS A 8 -0.68 17.82 -4.00
CA HIS A 8 -1.38 16.56 -4.24
C HIS A 8 -2.65 16.49 -3.39
N PRO A 9 -3.73 15.86 -3.87
CA PRO A 9 -4.87 15.53 -3.03
C PRO A 9 -4.40 14.76 -1.80
N SER A 10 -4.78 15.22 -0.60
CA SER A 10 -4.35 14.60 0.66
C SER A 10 -5.28 13.45 1.02
N SER A 11 -4.74 12.42 1.66
CA SER A 11 -5.50 11.35 2.29
C SER A 11 -6.25 11.83 3.54
N SER A 12 -7.23 11.06 4.00
CA SER A 12 -8.04 11.32 5.18
C SER A 12 -8.16 10.09 6.07
N LEU A 13 -8.40 10.31 7.37
CA LEU A 13 -8.65 9.24 8.33
C LEU A 13 -10.15 9.00 8.49
N ARG A 14 -10.54 7.73 8.56
CA ARG A 14 -11.89 7.30 8.87
C ARG A 14 -11.86 6.30 10.03
N GLN A 15 -12.88 6.36 10.89
CA GLN A 15 -13.10 5.39 11.96
C GLN A 15 -14.38 4.61 11.68
N SER A 16 -14.34 3.29 11.85
CA SER A 16 -15.54 2.48 11.81
C SER A 16 -16.47 2.81 12.98
N PRO A 17 -17.78 2.61 12.84
CA PRO A 17 -18.68 2.63 13.98
C PRO A 17 -18.21 1.62 15.05
N ILE A 18 -18.40 1.96 16.33
CA ILE A 18 -18.17 1.02 17.44
C ILE A 18 -19.24 -0.07 17.31
N SER A 19 -18.82 -1.33 17.16
CA SER A 19 -19.73 -2.46 17.11
C SER A 19 -19.93 -3.04 18.52
N GLN A 20 -20.99 -3.86 18.71
CA GLN A 20 -21.23 -4.55 19.98
C GLN A 20 -20.08 -5.51 20.39
N HIS A 21 -19.16 -5.79 19.46
CA HIS A 21 -18.04 -6.73 19.63
C HIS A 21 -16.66 -6.05 19.72
N THR A 22 -16.57 -4.72 19.53
CA THR A 22 -15.28 -3.99 19.59
C THR A 22 -15.42 -2.75 20.45
N SER A 23 -14.65 -2.68 21.54
CA SER A 23 -14.57 -1.47 22.39
C SER A 23 -13.78 -0.33 21.76
N THR A 24 -12.97 -0.61 20.73
CA THR A 24 -12.15 0.36 20.02
C THR A 24 -12.47 0.28 18.51
N PRO A 25 -12.78 1.41 17.87
CA PRO A 25 -13.06 1.43 16.43
C PRO A 25 -11.81 1.07 15.61
N ILE A 26 -12.02 0.41 14.47
CA ILE A 26 -10.96 0.25 13.46
C ILE A 26 -10.75 1.59 12.79
N THR A 27 -9.50 2.05 12.78
CA THR A 27 -9.09 3.28 12.10
C THR A 27 -8.36 2.91 10.82
N TYR A 28 -8.65 3.60 9.74
CA TYR A 28 -7.94 3.46 8.47
C TYR A 28 -7.81 4.80 7.74
N GLU A 29 -6.77 4.91 6.93
CA GLU A 29 -6.54 6.04 6.03
C GLU A 29 -7.00 5.68 4.63
N TYR A 30 -7.66 6.61 3.95
CA TYR A 30 -8.22 6.45 2.61
C TYR A 30 -8.00 7.71 1.78
N SER A 31 -8.26 7.63 0.48
CA SER A 31 -8.20 8.79 -0.43
C SER A 31 -9.59 9.32 -0.74
N PRO A 32 -9.94 10.55 -0.34
CA PRO A 32 -11.20 11.19 -0.76
C PRO A 32 -11.32 11.37 -2.28
N LEU A 33 -10.22 11.34 -3.01
CA LEU A 33 -10.20 11.39 -4.48
C LEU A 33 -11.00 10.24 -5.13
N LEU A 34 -11.22 9.16 -4.38
CA LEU A 34 -11.90 7.95 -4.85
C LEU A 34 -13.34 7.81 -4.31
N ASP A 35 -13.85 8.80 -3.56
CA ASP A 35 -15.18 8.72 -2.93
C ASP A 35 -16.35 8.66 -3.93
N ASP A 36 -16.19 9.18 -5.13
CA ASP A 36 -17.22 9.19 -6.18
C ASP A 36 -17.30 7.86 -6.96
N PHE A 37 -16.41 6.90 -6.68
CA PHE A 37 -16.38 5.61 -7.35
C PHE A 37 -17.00 4.49 -6.49
N PRO A 38 -17.54 3.42 -7.10
CA PRO A 38 -18.04 2.27 -6.36
C PRO A 38 -16.89 1.42 -5.80
N LEU A 39 -16.09 2.02 -4.91
CA LEU A 39 -14.87 1.45 -4.37
C LEU A 39 -14.77 1.72 -2.87
N THR A 40 -14.73 0.68 -2.05
CA THR A 40 -14.36 0.79 -0.64
C THR A 40 -12.88 0.45 -0.49
N HIS A 41 -12.10 1.38 0.09
CA HIS A 41 -10.64 1.22 0.15
C HIS A 41 -10.04 1.91 1.37
N GLY A 42 -8.82 1.54 1.70
CA GLY A 42 -8.02 2.20 2.72
C GLY A 42 -6.83 1.36 3.18
N VAL A 43 -6.06 1.94 4.10
CA VAL A 43 -4.97 1.27 4.82
C VAL A 43 -5.27 1.31 6.31
N THR A 44 -5.35 0.13 6.94
CA THR A 44 -5.67 0.03 8.37
C THR A 44 -4.54 0.59 9.23
N TYR A 45 -4.90 1.15 10.39
CA TYR A 45 -3.98 1.44 11.48
C TYR A 45 -3.95 0.28 12.47
N ARG A 46 -3.05 0.32 13.46
CA ARG A 46 -2.85 -0.78 14.43
C ARG A 46 -3.93 -0.90 15.51
N TYR A 47 -5.00 -0.12 15.46
CA TYR A 47 -6.03 -0.05 16.51
C TYR A 47 -7.28 -0.86 16.18
N GLY A 48 -7.95 -1.41 17.21
CA GLY A 48 -9.25 -2.07 17.08
C GLY A 48 -9.19 -3.59 16.96
N GLY A 49 -8.02 -4.19 17.13
CA GLY A 49 -7.81 -5.63 17.08
C GLY A 49 -7.67 -6.31 18.44
N VAL A 50 -7.21 -7.56 18.41
CA VAL A 50 -7.04 -8.45 19.57
C VAL A 50 -5.61 -8.98 19.73
N SER A 51 -4.69 -8.61 18.85
CA SER A 51 -3.28 -8.97 18.97
C SER A 51 -2.63 -8.28 20.18
N GLU A 52 -1.61 -8.90 20.76
CA GLU A 52 -0.91 -8.43 21.95
C GLU A 52 0.59 -8.20 21.68
N GLY A 53 1.30 -7.65 22.66
CA GLY A 53 2.74 -7.44 22.61
C GLY A 53 3.14 -6.50 21.45
N CYS A 54 4.17 -6.88 20.67
CA CYS A 54 4.63 -6.08 19.54
C CYS A 54 3.63 -6.07 18.36
N PHE A 55 2.60 -6.92 18.37
CA PHE A 55 1.52 -7.01 17.40
C PHE A 55 0.26 -6.22 17.81
N ASN A 56 0.26 -5.57 18.98
CA ASN A 56 -0.90 -4.86 19.53
C ASN A 56 -1.33 -3.72 18.58
N SER A 57 -2.60 -3.71 18.15
CA SER A 57 -3.66 -4.67 18.39
C SER A 57 -4.24 -5.29 17.10
N PHE A 58 -4.17 -4.61 15.95
CA PHE A 58 -4.86 -4.97 14.71
C PHE A 58 -3.90 -5.53 13.65
N ASN A 59 -3.07 -6.50 14.06
CA ASN A 59 -2.17 -7.18 13.13
C ASN A 59 -2.97 -8.01 12.09
N MET A 60 -2.67 -7.80 10.81
CA MET A 60 -3.31 -8.47 9.67
C MET A 60 -2.42 -9.54 9.02
N GLY A 61 -1.15 -9.66 9.47
CA GLY A 61 -0.14 -10.54 8.85
C GLY A 61 -0.09 -11.92 9.48
N LEU A 62 -0.44 -12.96 8.72
CA LEU A 62 -0.31 -14.37 9.12
C LEU A 62 1.12 -14.92 9.04
N HIS A 63 2.04 -14.18 8.40
CA HIS A 63 3.44 -14.57 8.20
C HIS A 63 4.40 -14.00 9.26
N VAL A 64 3.87 -13.36 10.29
CA VAL A 64 4.65 -12.89 11.45
C VAL A 64 4.40 -13.81 12.66
N SER A 65 5.19 -13.67 13.72
CA SER A 65 5.14 -14.56 14.88
C SER A 65 3.96 -14.28 15.85
N ASP A 66 2.85 -13.74 15.34
CA ASP A 66 1.58 -13.64 16.06
C ASP A 66 0.80 -14.95 15.95
N THR A 67 -0.20 -15.18 16.81
CA THR A 67 -1.03 -16.38 16.69
C THR A 67 -1.98 -16.28 15.49
N ALA A 68 -2.12 -17.37 14.73
CA ALA A 68 -2.97 -17.38 13.56
C ALA A 68 -4.44 -17.07 13.89
N GLU A 69 -4.93 -17.59 15.03
CA GLU A 69 -6.29 -17.37 15.51
C GLU A 69 -6.58 -15.89 15.77
N THR A 70 -5.62 -15.18 16.34
CA THR A 70 -5.70 -13.75 16.64
C THR A 70 -5.75 -12.93 15.33
N VAL A 71 -4.89 -13.25 14.38
CA VAL A 71 -4.87 -12.57 13.07
C VAL A 71 -6.17 -12.85 12.29
N VAL A 72 -6.66 -14.08 12.32
CA VAL A 72 -7.94 -14.46 11.69
C VAL A 72 -9.10 -13.67 12.31
N GLU A 73 -9.10 -13.49 13.63
CA GLU A 73 -10.12 -12.66 14.31
C GLU A 73 -10.03 -11.19 13.84
N ASN A 74 -8.82 -10.62 13.73
CA ASN A 74 -8.63 -9.26 13.20
C ASN A 74 -9.16 -9.13 11.77
N ARG A 75 -8.90 -10.12 10.92
CA ARG A 75 -9.42 -10.16 9.54
C ARG A 75 -10.93 -10.27 9.47
N ARG A 76 -11.58 -11.05 10.37
CA ARG A 76 -13.03 -11.10 10.50
C ARG A 76 -13.63 -9.74 10.88
N ARG A 77 -12.98 -9.03 11.80
CA ARG A 77 -13.40 -7.66 12.19
C ARG A 77 -13.30 -6.69 11.02
N LEU A 78 -12.21 -6.76 10.24
CA LEU A 78 -12.10 -5.94 9.02
C LEU A 78 -13.23 -6.28 8.05
N ALA A 79 -13.46 -7.56 7.75
CA ALA A 79 -14.54 -8.00 6.85
C ALA A 79 -15.92 -7.52 7.30
N GLN A 80 -16.19 -7.53 8.61
CA GLN A 80 -17.43 -7.00 9.19
C GLN A 80 -17.58 -5.49 8.93
N VAL A 81 -16.50 -4.71 9.10
CA VAL A 81 -16.51 -3.26 8.82
C VAL A 81 -16.73 -2.97 7.34
N LEU A 82 -16.16 -3.81 6.46
CA LEU A 82 -16.31 -3.70 5.01
C LEU A 82 -17.68 -4.24 4.51
N GLY A 83 -18.43 -4.95 5.35
CA GLY A 83 -19.71 -5.57 4.95
C GLY A 83 -19.53 -6.73 3.97
N VAL A 84 -18.40 -7.45 4.02
CA VAL A 84 -18.06 -8.55 3.12
C VAL A 84 -17.93 -9.88 3.86
N ASP A 85 -18.05 -10.99 3.10
CA ASP A 85 -17.75 -12.32 3.63
C ASP A 85 -16.25 -12.46 3.90
N PRO A 86 -15.81 -12.78 5.14
CA PRO A 86 -14.40 -12.95 5.46
C PRO A 86 -13.72 -14.09 4.69
N HIS A 87 -14.50 -15.07 4.17
CA HIS A 87 -13.97 -16.13 3.30
C HIS A 87 -13.59 -15.65 1.90
N ARG A 88 -13.99 -14.45 1.51
CA ARG A 88 -13.63 -13.84 0.23
C ARG A 88 -12.40 -12.93 0.30
N LEU A 89 -11.84 -12.67 1.50
CA LEU A 89 -10.58 -11.93 1.65
C LEU A 89 -9.48 -12.61 0.83
N THR A 90 -8.82 -11.88 -0.05
CA THR A 90 -7.86 -12.46 -0.99
C THR A 90 -6.51 -11.77 -0.84
N CYS A 91 -5.46 -12.55 -0.60
CA CYS A 91 -4.09 -12.08 -0.35
C CYS A 91 -3.08 -12.77 -1.26
N GLY A 92 -2.07 -12.02 -1.71
CA GLY A 92 -0.85 -12.56 -2.31
C GLY A 92 0.22 -12.91 -1.27
N GLU A 93 1.07 -13.88 -1.59
CA GLU A 93 2.33 -14.11 -0.90
C GLU A 93 3.34 -13.06 -1.36
N GLN A 94 3.58 -12.04 -0.53
CA GLN A 94 4.48 -10.93 -0.82
C GLN A 94 5.93 -11.35 -0.56
N VAL A 95 6.73 -11.40 -1.61
CA VAL A 95 8.14 -11.83 -1.58
C VAL A 95 9.12 -10.67 -1.84
N HIS A 96 8.63 -9.43 -1.90
CA HIS A 96 9.37 -8.24 -2.32
C HIS A 96 9.89 -8.32 -3.76
N GLY A 97 9.12 -9.03 -4.60
CA GLY A 97 9.35 -9.23 -6.02
C GLY A 97 8.57 -8.26 -6.91
N VAL A 98 8.23 -8.75 -8.11
CA VAL A 98 7.45 -8.02 -9.11
C VAL A 98 6.29 -8.86 -9.68
N GLY A 99 5.94 -9.93 -8.98
CA GLY A 99 4.82 -10.80 -9.38
C GLY A 99 3.50 -10.04 -9.30
N VAL A 100 2.72 -10.11 -10.39
CA VAL A 100 1.39 -9.51 -10.51
C VAL A 100 0.41 -10.60 -10.89
N THR A 101 -0.65 -10.78 -10.11
CA THR A 101 -1.66 -11.82 -10.37
C THR A 101 -3.05 -11.23 -10.54
N ARG A 102 -3.71 -11.59 -11.64
CA ARG A 102 -5.14 -11.33 -11.83
C ARG A 102 -5.94 -12.31 -10.97
N VAL A 103 -6.75 -11.78 -10.05
CA VAL A 103 -7.67 -12.57 -9.22
C VAL A 103 -8.93 -12.86 -10.02
N THR A 104 -9.15 -14.13 -10.31
CA THR A 104 -10.34 -14.73 -10.91
C THR A 104 -11.13 -15.49 -9.85
N GLU A 105 -12.35 -15.94 -10.11
CA GLU A 105 -13.22 -16.57 -9.11
C GLU A 105 -12.59 -17.78 -8.40
N ASP A 106 -11.72 -18.53 -9.07
CA ASP A 106 -10.99 -19.67 -8.52
C ASP A 106 -9.88 -19.29 -7.51
N LEU A 107 -9.46 -18.03 -7.50
CA LEU A 107 -8.48 -17.48 -6.57
C LEU A 107 -9.10 -16.69 -5.41
N VAL A 108 -10.41 -16.42 -5.48
CA VAL A 108 -11.10 -15.69 -4.42
C VAL A 108 -11.02 -16.44 -3.09
N GLY A 109 -10.63 -15.74 -2.03
CA GLY A 109 -10.50 -16.28 -0.68
C GLY A 109 -9.12 -16.90 -0.38
N ARG A 110 -8.21 -16.97 -1.37
CA ARG A 110 -6.84 -17.43 -1.14
C ARG A 110 -6.12 -16.53 -0.13
N GLY A 111 -5.45 -17.15 0.84
CA GLY A 111 -4.75 -16.42 1.90
C GLY A 111 -5.64 -15.78 2.96
N ALA A 112 -6.97 -16.01 2.96
CA ALA A 112 -7.89 -15.42 3.93
C ALA A 112 -7.56 -15.81 5.38
N PHE A 113 -7.31 -17.08 5.65
CA PHE A 113 -7.13 -17.65 6.98
C PHE A 113 -5.85 -18.46 7.16
N SER A 114 -5.08 -18.68 6.10
CA SER A 114 -3.80 -19.36 6.13
C SER A 114 -2.80 -18.66 5.21
N TRP A 115 -1.57 -18.48 5.68
CA TRP A 115 -0.50 -17.96 4.84
C TRP A 115 -0.14 -18.92 3.71
N ASP A 116 -0.10 -20.21 3.99
CA ASP A 116 0.28 -21.25 3.02
C ASP A 116 -0.71 -21.38 1.84
N ASP A 117 -1.91 -20.80 2.00
CA ASP A 117 -2.94 -20.73 0.96
C ASP A 117 -2.92 -19.41 0.19
N SER A 118 -1.99 -18.51 0.45
CA SER A 118 -1.88 -17.24 -0.29
C SER A 118 -1.57 -17.49 -1.77
N ILE A 119 -1.90 -16.52 -2.63
CA ILE A 119 -1.54 -16.57 -4.06
C ILE A 119 -0.02 -16.46 -4.16
N PRO A 120 0.70 -17.47 -4.67
CA PRO A 120 2.16 -17.52 -4.60
C PRO A 120 2.82 -16.39 -5.40
N ASP A 121 4.00 -15.95 -4.95
CA ASP A 121 4.88 -14.97 -5.62
C ASP A 121 4.16 -13.70 -6.10
N SER A 122 3.19 -13.18 -5.32
CA SER A 122 2.32 -12.09 -5.75
C SER A 122 2.47 -10.86 -4.84
N ASP A 123 3.30 -9.90 -5.27
CA ASP A 123 3.44 -8.59 -4.63
C ASP A 123 2.39 -7.58 -5.13
N ALA A 124 1.66 -7.91 -6.18
CA ALA A 124 0.49 -7.18 -6.62
C ALA A 124 -0.62 -8.15 -7.05
N ILE A 125 -1.86 -7.79 -6.72
CA ILE A 125 -3.05 -8.52 -7.16
C ILE A 125 -4.08 -7.55 -7.66
N HIS A 126 -4.80 -7.89 -8.74
CA HIS A 126 -5.84 -7.05 -9.32
C HIS A 126 -7.07 -7.86 -9.74
N THR A 127 -8.24 -7.21 -9.76
CA THR A 127 -9.50 -7.84 -10.16
C THR A 127 -10.50 -6.83 -10.71
N ASN A 128 -11.45 -7.30 -11.48
CA ASN A 128 -12.67 -6.60 -11.85
C ASN A 128 -13.92 -7.26 -11.23
N LEU A 129 -13.74 -8.22 -10.33
CA LEU A 129 -14.84 -8.87 -9.62
C LEU A 129 -15.36 -7.96 -8.51
N VAL A 130 -16.69 -7.83 -8.43
CA VAL A 130 -17.35 -7.08 -7.35
C VAL A 130 -17.40 -7.91 -6.06
N ASN A 131 -17.42 -7.24 -4.92
CA ASN A 131 -17.48 -7.86 -3.60
C ASN A 131 -16.35 -8.88 -3.32
N VAL A 132 -15.18 -8.67 -3.95
CA VAL A 132 -13.95 -9.42 -3.66
C VAL A 132 -12.96 -8.48 -2.96
N PRO A 133 -12.73 -8.64 -1.65
CA PRO A 133 -11.78 -7.83 -0.92
C PRO A 133 -10.35 -8.26 -1.23
N LEU A 134 -9.58 -7.43 -1.89
CA LEU A 134 -8.15 -7.59 -2.03
C LEU A 134 -7.44 -7.06 -0.79
N LEU A 135 -6.51 -7.81 -0.23
CA LEU A 135 -5.67 -7.39 0.90
C LEU A 135 -4.19 -7.43 0.52
N LEU A 136 -3.48 -6.40 0.97
CA LEU A 136 -2.03 -6.27 0.85
C LEU A 136 -1.45 -5.85 2.21
N LEU A 137 -0.34 -6.44 2.62
CA LEU A 137 0.20 -6.31 3.98
C LEU A 137 1.46 -5.45 3.97
N VAL A 138 1.53 -4.46 4.86
CA VAL A 138 2.68 -3.53 4.93
C VAL A 138 3.09 -3.20 6.37
N ALA A 139 4.38 -2.96 6.54
CA ALA A 139 5.00 -2.25 7.65
C ALA A 139 6.26 -1.58 7.08
N ASP A 140 6.14 -0.34 6.67
CA ASP A 140 7.10 0.55 6.00
C ASP A 140 7.10 0.53 4.46
N CYS A 141 6.97 -0.61 3.78
CA CYS A 141 6.84 -0.63 2.32
C CYS A 141 5.60 0.17 1.87
N VAL A 142 5.65 0.71 0.66
CA VAL A 142 4.58 1.55 0.12
C VAL A 142 3.44 0.69 -0.42
N PRO A 143 2.23 0.77 0.17
CA PRO A 143 1.05 0.19 -0.43
C PRO A 143 0.50 1.17 -1.48
N VAL A 144 0.24 0.67 -2.69
CA VAL A 144 -0.37 1.46 -3.77
C VAL A 144 -1.65 0.80 -4.23
N LEU A 145 -2.73 1.58 -4.26
CA LEU A 145 -3.98 1.21 -4.89
C LEU A 145 -4.02 1.83 -6.28
N VAL A 146 -4.43 1.06 -7.29
CA VAL A 146 -4.72 1.52 -8.65
C VAL A 146 -6.17 1.19 -8.96
N TYR A 147 -6.96 2.18 -9.36
CA TYR A 147 -8.35 2.03 -9.78
C TYR A 147 -8.51 2.55 -11.20
N ASP A 148 -9.08 1.74 -12.10
CA ASP A 148 -9.47 2.13 -13.46
C ASP A 148 -10.92 2.60 -13.46
N SER A 149 -11.13 3.87 -13.81
CA SER A 149 -12.45 4.49 -13.83
C SER A 149 -13.27 4.16 -15.08
N SER A 150 -12.61 3.85 -16.19
CA SER A 150 -13.24 3.53 -17.48
C SER A 150 -13.66 2.06 -17.56
N HIS A 151 -12.82 1.16 -17.06
CA HIS A 151 -13.06 -0.28 -16.99
C HIS A 151 -12.96 -0.73 -15.53
N PRO A 152 -14.03 -0.60 -14.72
CA PRO A 152 -13.95 -0.79 -13.27
C PRO A 152 -13.16 -2.02 -12.87
N ALA A 153 -11.93 -1.78 -12.46
CA ALA A 153 -10.99 -2.77 -11.96
C ALA A 153 -10.11 -2.11 -10.89
N VAL A 154 -9.64 -2.90 -9.95
CA VAL A 154 -8.79 -2.41 -8.86
C VAL A 154 -7.61 -3.32 -8.65
N ALA A 155 -6.46 -2.72 -8.31
CA ALA A 155 -5.28 -3.43 -7.86
C ALA A 155 -4.81 -2.90 -6.50
N VAL A 156 -4.17 -3.79 -5.74
CA VAL A 156 -3.36 -3.45 -4.57
C VAL A 156 -1.93 -3.93 -4.82
N VAL A 157 -0.96 -3.06 -4.60
CA VAL A 157 0.45 -3.25 -4.99
C VAL A 157 1.36 -3.01 -3.80
N HIS A 158 2.22 -3.97 -3.50
CA HIS A 158 3.28 -3.89 -2.50
C HIS A 158 4.58 -3.39 -3.14
N ALA A 159 4.88 -2.13 -2.95
CA ALA A 159 6.08 -1.51 -3.46
C ALA A 159 7.12 -1.31 -2.34
N GLY A 160 7.86 -2.37 -1.99
CA GLY A 160 9.14 -2.23 -1.31
C GLY A 160 10.17 -1.59 -2.27
N TRP A 161 11.32 -1.14 -1.77
CA TRP A 161 12.30 -0.43 -2.61
C TRP A 161 12.75 -1.23 -3.86
N ARG A 162 12.87 -2.57 -3.75
CA ARG A 162 13.22 -3.44 -4.88
C ARG A 162 12.11 -3.48 -5.92
N GLY A 163 10.87 -3.67 -5.46
CA GLY A 163 9.70 -3.67 -6.34
C GLY A 163 9.48 -2.31 -7.00
N ALA A 164 9.73 -1.21 -6.27
CA ALA A 164 9.62 0.14 -6.81
C ALA A 164 10.62 0.38 -7.96
N ILE A 165 11.92 0.10 -7.76
CA ILE A 165 12.94 0.22 -8.83
C ILE A 165 12.65 -0.73 -10.01
N ALA A 166 12.06 -1.90 -9.73
CA ALA A 166 11.65 -2.85 -10.76
C ALA A 166 10.26 -2.51 -11.37
N HIS A 167 9.70 -1.34 -11.06
CA HIS A 167 8.48 -0.77 -11.65
C HIS A 167 7.23 -1.63 -11.44
N ILE A 168 7.04 -2.18 -10.23
CA ILE A 168 5.90 -3.08 -9.96
C ILE A 168 4.54 -2.40 -10.17
N VAL A 169 4.40 -1.10 -9.89
CA VAL A 169 3.14 -0.36 -10.09
C VAL A 169 2.82 -0.26 -11.58
N GLU A 170 3.79 0.12 -12.39
CA GLU A 170 3.66 0.22 -13.85
C GLU A 170 3.41 -1.14 -14.49
N ARG A 171 4.08 -2.20 -14.02
CA ARG A 171 3.81 -3.59 -14.43
C ARG A 171 2.39 -4.03 -14.07
N THR A 172 1.88 -3.59 -12.93
CA THR A 172 0.49 -3.86 -12.55
C THR A 172 -0.49 -3.17 -13.49
N MET A 173 -0.24 -1.92 -13.87
CA MET A 173 -1.05 -1.23 -14.88
C MET A 173 -0.96 -1.91 -16.25
N ASP A 174 0.21 -2.42 -16.65
CA ASP A 174 0.36 -3.19 -17.90
C ASP A 174 -0.45 -4.49 -17.85
N SER A 175 -0.43 -5.22 -16.72
CA SER A 175 -1.26 -6.41 -16.52
C SER A 175 -2.76 -6.09 -16.53
N MET A 176 -3.17 -4.96 -15.94
CA MET A 176 -4.56 -4.47 -16.01
C MET A 176 -4.94 -4.05 -17.43
N HIS A 177 -4.01 -3.46 -18.19
CA HIS A 177 -4.22 -3.16 -19.60
C HIS A 177 -4.49 -4.43 -20.42
N GLU A 178 -3.67 -5.46 -20.25
CA GLU A 178 -3.85 -6.75 -20.93
C GLU A 178 -5.18 -7.43 -20.55
N ALA A 179 -5.59 -7.30 -19.28
CA ALA A 179 -6.77 -7.97 -18.76
C ALA A 179 -8.09 -7.24 -19.03
N TYR A 180 -8.08 -5.89 -19.05
CA TYR A 180 -9.29 -5.06 -19.01
C TYR A 180 -9.26 -3.91 -20.03
N GLY A 181 -8.13 -3.62 -20.67
CA GLY A 181 -7.94 -2.46 -21.53
C GLY A 181 -7.62 -1.17 -20.77
N THR A 182 -7.22 -1.27 -19.50
CA THR A 182 -6.86 -0.14 -18.63
C THR A 182 -5.83 0.79 -19.30
N MET A 183 -6.09 2.08 -19.29
CA MET A 183 -5.13 3.09 -19.75
C MET A 183 -4.61 3.92 -18.57
N PRO A 184 -3.34 4.29 -18.53
CA PRO A 184 -2.79 5.10 -17.45
C PRO A 184 -3.56 6.40 -17.19
N SER A 185 -4.09 7.03 -18.25
CA SER A 185 -4.91 8.25 -18.16
C SER A 185 -6.23 8.08 -17.41
N ASP A 186 -6.74 6.85 -17.30
CA ASP A 186 -8.00 6.51 -16.65
C ASP A 186 -7.79 6.00 -15.21
N CYS A 187 -6.51 5.85 -14.80
CA CYS A 187 -6.16 5.35 -13.48
C CYS A 187 -6.17 6.44 -12.41
N TYR A 188 -6.81 6.14 -11.30
CA TYR A 188 -6.72 6.88 -10.05
C TYR A 188 -5.89 6.09 -9.05
N LEU A 189 -4.91 6.74 -8.39
CA LEU A 189 -4.01 6.07 -7.48
C LEU A 189 -4.11 6.63 -6.05
N PHE A 190 -4.02 5.72 -5.08
CA PHE A 190 -3.76 6.07 -3.69
C PHE A 190 -2.44 5.43 -3.24
N ILE A 191 -1.42 6.26 -3.00
CA ILE A 191 -0.15 5.89 -2.41
C ILE A 191 -0.29 6.06 -0.90
N GLY A 192 -0.41 4.94 -0.19
CA GLY A 192 -0.80 4.91 1.21
C GLY A 192 0.35 5.19 2.20
N PRO A 193 0.05 5.08 3.51
CA PRO A 193 1.02 5.19 4.60
C PRO A 193 2.22 4.26 4.42
N SER A 194 3.42 4.80 4.53
CA SER A 194 4.68 4.08 4.41
C SER A 194 5.79 4.81 5.15
N ILE A 195 7.00 4.26 5.16
CA ILE A 195 8.16 4.96 5.70
C ILE A 195 8.38 6.30 4.97
N GLY A 196 8.58 7.36 5.75
CA GLY A 196 8.75 8.72 5.22
C GLY A 196 10.13 8.93 4.61
N ALA A 197 10.23 9.94 3.76
CA ALA A 197 11.47 10.30 3.08
C ALA A 197 12.64 10.60 4.04
N ASP A 198 12.34 11.25 5.17
CA ASP A 198 13.36 11.57 6.18
C ASP A 198 13.68 10.37 7.11
N SER A 199 12.89 9.32 7.06
CA SER A 199 13.04 8.10 7.86
C SER A 199 13.67 6.95 7.09
N PHE A 200 13.57 6.96 5.75
CA PHE A 200 14.07 5.88 4.91
C PHE A 200 15.56 6.09 4.54
N GLU A 201 16.43 5.94 5.55
CA GLU A 201 17.88 5.86 5.35
C GLU A 201 18.23 4.57 4.60
N VAL A 202 19.09 4.69 3.59
CA VAL A 202 19.55 3.60 2.73
C VAL A 202 21.07 3.60 2.60
N SER A 203 21.65 2.51 2.06
CA SER A 203 23.06 2.51 1.68
C SER A 203 23.28 3.34 0.40
N GLU A 204 24.52 3.77 0.17
CA GLU A 204 24.89 4.50 -1.06
C GLU A 204 24.57 3.70 -2.32
N ASP A 205 24.79 2.39 -2.30
CA ASP A 205 24.48 1.50 -3.42
C ASP A 205 23.00 1.48 -3.78
N ILE A 206 22.12 1.59 -2.79
CA ILE A 206 20.65 1.68 -3.01
C ILE A 206 20.32 3.08 -3.56
N ALA A 207 20.87 4.14 -2.97
CA ALA A 207 20.65 5.50 -3.45
C ALA A 207 21.07 5.66 -4.92
N GLU A 208 22.20 5.07 -5.30
CA GLU A 208 22.70 5.11 -6.68
C GLU A 208 21.82 4.34 -7.66
N GLN A 209 21.20 3.22 -7.24
CA GLN A 209 20.21 2.51 -8.06
C GLN A 209 19.01 3.41 -8.40
N PHE A 210 18.48 4.17 -7.42
CA PHE A 210 17.40 5.13 -7.67
C PHE A 210 17.84 6.25 -8.62
N ARG A 211 19.05 6.83 -8.43
CA ARG A 211 19.57 7.86 -9.36
C ARG A 211 19.71 7.34 -10.78
N HIS A 212 20.29 6.15 -10.90
CA HIS A 212 20.51 5.52 -12.20
C HIS A 212 19.20 5.27 -12.93
N ASP A 213 18.20 4.72 -12.24
CA ASP A 213 16.88 4.45 -12.81
C ASP A 213 16.18 5.75 -13.23
N MET A 214 16.15 6.75 -12.35
CA MET A 214 15.56 8.06 -12.69
C MET A 214 16.25 8.73 -13.88
N HIS A 215 17.58 8.59 -13.98
CA HIS A 215 18.34 9.09 -15.12
C HIS A 215 17.91 8.37 -16.41
N ASN A 216 17.77 7.06 -16.39
CA ASN A 216 17.33 6.25 -17.54
C ASN A 216 15.91 6.62 -18.00
N LEU A 217 15.03 6.98 -17.05
CA LEU A 217 13.68 7.45 -17.33
C LEU A 217 13.63 8.94 -17.75
N GLY A 218 14.75 9.67 -17.67
CA GLY A 218 14.78 11.11 -17.95
C GLY A 218 14.05 11.97 -16.92
N LEU A 219 13.89 11.47 -15.69
CA LEU A 219 13.26 12.21 -14.59
C LEU A 219 14.20 13.24 -14.01
N SER A 220 13.74 14.47 -13.77
CA SER A 220 14.57 15.60 -13.35
C SER A 220 14.61 15.83 -11.82
N GLN A 221 13.73 15.13 -11.06
CA GLN A 221 13.54 15.34 -9.61
C GLN A 221 14.50 14.54 -8.73
N VAL A 222 15.69 14.17 -9.24
CA VAL A 222 16.62 13.26 -8.57
C VAL A 222 16.99 13.76 -7.16
N ASP A 223 17.34 15.05 -7.02
CA ASP A 223 17.72 15.65 -5.74
C ASP A 223 16.55 15.83 -4.75
N ASP A 224 15.30 15.81 -5.24
CA ASP A 224 14.13 15.83 -4.37
C ASP A 224 13.82 14.42 -3.84
N ILE A 225 14.15 13.37 -4.60
CA ILE A 225 13.89 11.96 -4.26
C ILE A 225 15.04 11.36 -3.44
N VAL A 226 16.31 11.56 -3.85
CA VAL A 226 17.48 11.05 -3.15
C VAL A 226 18.18 12.22 -2.47
N ARG A 227 18.05 12.28 -1.14
CA ARG A 227 18.57 13.38 -0.33
C ARG A 227 19.62 12.90 0.65
N TYR A 228 20.56 13.77 1.02
CA TYR A 228 21.51 13.50 2.08
C TYR A 228 21.11 14.26 3.34
N ILE A 229 20.91 13.53 4.43
CA ILE A 229 20.49 14.10 5.71
C ILE A 229 21.60 13.93 6.72
N GLN A 230 22.04 15.05 7.33
CA GLN A 230 22.98 15.07 8.44
C GLN A 230 22.19 15.01 9.75
N ARG A 231 22.36 13.94 10.53
CA ARG A 231 21.76 13.82 11.85
C ARG A 231 22.74 14.20 12.96
N PRO A 232 22.28 14.69 14.12
CA PRO A 232 23.13 14.95 15.27
C PRO A 232 23.94 13.72 15.66
N GLY A 233 25.28 13.87 15.80
CA GLY A 233 26.19 12.80 16.17
C GLY A 233 26.72 11.95 15.02
N GLN A 234 26.23 12.13 13.79
CA GLN A 234 26.80 11.49 12.60
C GLN A 234 27.97 12.32 12.04
N ALA A 235 29.04 11.64 11.60
CA ALA A 235 30.24 12.30 11.03
C ALA A 235 29.97 12.83 9.61
N VAL A 236 29.10 12.16 8.84
CA VAL A 236 28.78 12.50 7.45
C VAL A 236 27.27 12.36 7.23
N PRO A 237 26.68 13.11 6.27
CA PRO A 237 25.30 12.91 5.85
C PRO A 237 25.09 11.50 5.28
N THR A 238 23.91 10.92 5.52
CA THR A 238 23.52 9.62 4.97
C THR A 238 22.42 9.78 3.91
N PRO A 239 22.40 8.92 2.88
CA PRO A 239 21.39 9.00 1.83
C PRO A 239 20.04 8.51 2.34
N HIS A 240 19.00 9.24 1.96
CA HIS A 240 17.59 8.95 2.25
C HIS A 240 16.80 9.02 0.95
N VAL A 241 15.80 8.17 0.81
CA VAL A 241 14.98 8.08 -0.40
C VAL A 241 13.52 8.41 -0.09
N ASP A 242 12.93 9.33 -0.86
CA ASP A 242 11.49 9.53 -0.90
C ASP A 242 10.84 8.49 -1.82
N LEU A 243 10.49 7.34 -1.26
CA LEU A 243 9.95 6.22 -2.01
C LEU A 243 8.55 6.52 -2.58
N LYS A 244 7.72 7.29 -1.85
CA LYS A 244 6.40 7.75 -2.35
C LYS A 244 6.57 8.74 -3.50
N GLY A 245 7.47 9.68 -3.36
CA GLY A 245 7.81 10.65 -4.40
C GLY A 245 8.35 9.97 -5.66
N TYR A 246 9.23 8.97 -5.50
CA TYR A 246 9.75 8.18 -6.60
C TYR A 246 8.65 7.44 -7.37
N ILE A 247 7.77 6.69 -6.67
CA ILE A 247 6.64 5.98 -7.28
C ILE A 247 5.72 6.98 -7.99
N THR A 248 5.44 8.14 -7.37
CA THR A 248 4.63 9.19 -7.99
C THR A 248 5.24 9.67 -9.31
N ALA A 249 6.55 9.94 -9.33
CA ALA A 249 7.24 10.37 -10.56
C ALA A 249 7.16 9.31 -11.66
N CYS A 250 7.34 8.03 -11.31
CA CYS A 250 7.27 6.91 -12.25
C CYS A 250 5.86 6.74 -12.85
N VAL A 251 4.80 6.75 -12.04
CA VAL A 251 3.43 6.58 -12.55
C VAL A 251 2.96 7.78 -13.39
N VAL A 252 3.40 8.99 -13.05
CA VAL A 252 3.15 10.18 -13.87
C VAL A 252 3.90 10.10 -15.21
N HIS A 253 5.15 9.64 -15.19
CA HIS A 253 5.92 9.36 -16.41
C HIS A 253 5.25 8.29 -17.28
N LYS A 254 4.59 7.29 -16.69
CA LYS A 254 3.78 6.27 -17.37
C LYS A 254 2.53 6.85 -18.04
N GLY A 255 2.08 8.05 -17.65
CA GLY A 255 0.95 8.76 -18.23
C GLY A 255 -0.28 8.92 -17.31
N VAL A 256 -0.15 8.62 -16.01
CA VAL A 256 -1.20 8.94 -15.03
C VAL A 256 -1.21 10.46 -14.79
N PRO A 257 -2.36 11.14 -14.90
CA PRO A 257 -2.47 12.55 -14.53
C PRO A 257 -2.14 12.76 -13.06
N ILE A 258 -1.32 13.76 -12.75
CA ILE A 258 -0.89 14.01 -11.37
C ILE A 258 -2.05 14.32 -10.43
N GLU A 259 -3.11 14.95 -10.91
CA GLU A 259 -4.34 15.22 -10.18
C GLU A 259 -5.15 13.97 -9.82
N GLN A 260 -4.84 12.82 -10.44
CA GLN A 260 -5.43 11.51 -10.15
C GLN A 260 -4.56 10.70 -9.18
N VAL A 261 -3.49 11.27 -8.63
CA VAL A 261 -2.61 10.62 -7.66
C VAL A 261 -2.76 11.27 -6.30
N SER A 262 -3.29 10.51 -5.33
CA SER A 262 -3.38 10.89 -3.92
C SER A 262 -2.24 10.26 -3.14
N VAL A 263 -1.52 11.05 -2.35
CA VAL A 263 -0.35 10.58 -1.60
C VAL A 263 -0.53 10.83 -0.11
N SER A 264 -0.39 9.78 0.69
CA SER A 264 -0.39 9.88 2.15
C SER A 264 0.83 10.64 2.65
N SER A 265 0.61 11.58 3.57
CA SER A 265 1.68 12.25 4.29
C SER A 265 2.19 11.46 5.49
N THR A 266 1.55 10.35 5.85
CA THR A 266 1.88 9.54 7.02
C THR A 266 3.23 8.85 6.84
N ASP A 267 4.12 9.04 7.83
CA ASP A 267 5.37 8.30 8.00
C ASP A 267 5.16 7.21 9.06
N THR A 268 5.24 5.94 8.66
CA THR A 268 5.00 4.79 9.54
C THR A 268 6.03 4.70 10.67
N MET A 269 7.25 5.16 10.43
CA MET A 269 8.31 5.11 11.44
C MET A 269 8.07 6.10 12.59
N THR A 270 7.41 7.24 12.33
CA THR A 270 7.17 8.30 13.33
C THR A 270 5.74 8.35 13.85
N THR A 271 4.82 7.62 13.22
CA THR A 271 3.40 7.59 13.58
C THR A 271 3.10 6.39 14.49
N ASP A 272 2.72 6.64 15.75
CA ASP A 272 2.43 5.59 16.75
C ASP A 272 1.29 4.64 16.32
N GLY A 273 0.34 5.14 15.52
CA GLY A 273 -0.77 4.37 14.96
C GLY A 273 -0.38 3.37 13.88
N CYS A 274 0.87 3.35 13.44
CA CYS A 274 1.37 2.47 12.39
C CYS A 274 2.30 1.40 12.95
N TYR A 275 2.26 0.22 12.33
CA TYR A 275 3.35 -0.74 12.46
C TYR A 275 4.53 -0.29 11.59
N SER A 276 5.76 -0.41 12.12
CA SER A 276 6.96 -0.09 11.38
C SER A 276 8.04 -1.15 11.64
N TYR A 277 8.44 -1.84 10.58
CA TYR A 277 9.51 -2.85 10.66
C TYR A 277 10.85 -2.22 11.06
N ARG A 278 11.12 -1.01 10.57
CA ARG A 278 12.35 -0.25 10.83
C ARG A 278 12.42 0.22 12.30
N ARG A 279 11.34 0.84 12.79
CA ARG A 279 11.25 1.33 14.18
C ARG A 279 11.31 0.18 15.17
N ASP A 280 10.54 -0.88 14.92
CA ASP A 280 10.31 -1.97 15.86
C ASP A 280 11.31 -3.13 15.67
N GLN A 281 12.37 -2.92 14.88
CA GLN A 281 13.47 -3.87 14.65
C GLN A 281 13.01 -5.27 14.26
N GLY A 282 11.98 -5.34 13.42
CA GLY A 282 11.43 -6.57 12.87
C GLY A 282 10.31 -7.23 13.68
N CYS A 283 10.19 -6.93 14.99
CA CYS A 283 9.09 -7.46 15.81
C CYS A 283 7.88 -6.52 15.77
N THR A 284 7.05 -6.66 14.73
CA THR A 284 5.90 -5.79 14.53
C THR A 284 4.82 -6.47 13.69
N GLY A 285 3.56 -6.02 13.85
CA GLY A 285 2.44 -6.46 13.04
C GLY A 285 2.50 -5.92 11.59
N ARG A 286 1.42 -6.17 10.87
CA ARG A 286 1.21 -5.64 9.51
C ARG A 286 -0.10 -4.87 9.46
N MET A 287 -0.07 -3.69 8.87
CA MET A 287 -1.26 -2.99 8.38
C MET A 287 -1.74 -3.67 7.10
N ALA A 288 -3.01 -3.51 6.76
CA ALA A 288 -3.54 -3.98 5.50
C ALA A 288 -4.04 -2.81 4.65
N MET A 289 -3.55 -2.70 3.41
CA MET A 289 -4.30 -2.02 2.37
C MET A 289 -5.41 -2.96 1.92
N PHE A 290 -6.62 -2.44 1.83
CA PHE A 290 -7.78 -3.17 1.32
C PHE A 290 -8.46 -2.40 0.20
N ALA A 291 -9.03 -3.15 -0.74
CA ALA A 291 -9.84 -2.61 -1.83
C ALA A 291 -10.97 -3.58 -2.17
N VAL A 292 -12.20 -3.04 -2.31
CA VAL A 292 -13.40 -3.81 -2.64
C VAL A 292 -14.18 -3.03 -3.68
N LEU A 293 -14.34 -3.60 -4.88
CA LEU A 293 -15.25 -3.05 -5.87
C LEU A 293 -16.70 -3.29 -5.45
N GLY A 294 -17.51 -2.24 -5.45
CA GLY A 294 -18.95 -2.30 -5.31
C GLY A 294 -19.67 -2.48 -6.66
N GLU A 295 -20.97 -2.68 -6.61
CA GLU A 295 -21.82 -2.63 -7.80
C GLU A 295 -21.94 -1.18 -8.29
N LYS A 296 -21.97 -0.97 -9.61
CA LYS A 296 -22.34 0.35 -10.17
C LYS A 296 -23.80 0.62 -9.79
N VAL A 297 -24.04 1.73 -9.08
CA VAL A 297 -25.37 2.25 -8.80
C VAL A 297 -25.92 2.94 -10.05
#